data_dc5c70e494657544d92cf08ed119305e
#
_entry.id   dc5c70e494657544d92cf08ed119305e
#
_cell.length_a   1.000
_cell.length_b   1.000
_cell.length_c   1.000
_cell.angle_alpha   90.00
_cell.angle_beta   90.00
_cell.angle_gamma   90.00
#
_symmetry.space_group_name_H-M   'P 1'
#
loop_
_entity.id
_entity.type
_entity.pdbx_description
1 polymer ?
#
loop_
_entity_poly.entity_id
_entity_poly.type
_entity_poly.pdbx_seq_one_letter_code
_entity_poly.pdbx_strand_id
1 'polypeptide(L)'
;MHIVKYSLEECLAKEATILDRLEEITINSLPIWRLVRNTFRRKIVDDNSRSTVPIIKVTDVLRNFFLSFFGLLKIVLLGKSYSNVFFPHSRLFLVSNQYLERFSDPLIDYSEIGEDYIILERPQNGTHNKPRYHGNKVIYLDFIEIITRICLPVAQQIVSRKYKNQIDLLCKLLNSQFEEANVWKYKVLFSKIVAERLLQYHLTKIVLTRLNPKRIFLAHRETFNYVIAYAKKKGVMTIELQHGITVGETVLYSGRYDARIDPDYFFIFGESNIGPQFSMPIERLRNVGYAYKNYITDIGLNRYPEHYVLAISEPRISDVMVNTLLLLAVSYPQYVIHIRCHPQEKLSEEMLDKISKYKNIEIVSNTYESFCALSQYSCIIGENSSVLYEAMSLHKKVGRINFNGLEVKETALIHGGFKINKVEDFETFMTKPYSDENDSKELYSDFKIENFKSIL
;
A
#
# COMPACT_ATOMS: atom_id res chain seq x y z
N MET A 1 11.34 16.22 -25.84
CA MET A 1 10.85 17.19 -24.85
C MET A 1 11.33 16.67 -23.48
N HIS A 2 12.39 17.28 -22.92
CA HIS A 2 12.87 16.91 -21.58
C HIS A 2 11.78 17.23 -20.57
N ILE A 3 11.22 16.21 -19.92
CA ILE A 3 10.33 16.40 -18.78
C ILE A 3 11.24 16.78 -17.62
N VAL A 4 11.13 18.00 -17.14
CA VAL A 4 11.82 18.43 -15.92
C VAL A 4 11.26 17.62 -14.76
N LYS A 5 12.13 16.92 -14.06
CA LYS A 5 11.81 16.10 -12.90
C LYS A 5 12.29 16.81 -11.65
N TYR A 6 11.41 16.90 -10.68
CA TYR A 6 11.74 17.42 -9.34
C TYR A 6 12.00 16.25 -8.40
N SER A 7 12.89 16.42 -7.44
CA SER A 7 12.91 15.50 -6.29
C SER A 7 11.61 15.68 -5.48
N LEU A 8 11.26 14.69 -4.65
CA LEU A 8 10.08 14.83 -3.79
C LEU A 8 10.28 15.96 -2.77
N GLU A 9 11.48 16.11 -2.21
CA GLU A 9 11.85 17.17 -1.30
C GLU A 9 11.67 18.56 -1.92
N GLU A 10 12.20 18.77 -3.13
CA GLU A 10 12.01 20.03 -3.89
C GLU A 10 10.53 20.31 -4.15
N CYS A 11 9.76 19.26 -4.51
CA CYS A 11 8.33 19.38 -4.73
C CYS A 11 7.60 19.86 -3.47
N LEU A 12 7.88 19.24 -2.32
CA LEU A 12 7.28 19.60 -1.04
C LEU A 12 7.69 21.00 -0.58
N ALA A 13 8.96 21.37 -0.75
CA ALA A 13 9.46 22.71 -0.42
C ALA A 13 8.75 23.81 -1.25
N LYS A 14 8.65 23.62 -2.57
CA LYS A 14 7.92 24.54 -3.47
C LYS A 14 6.43 24.62 -3.12
N GLU A 15 5.78 23.50 -2.85
CA GLU A 15 4.38 23.41 -2.43
C GLU A 15 4.14 24.20 -1.13
N ALA A 16 5.02 24.04 -0.14
CA ALA A 16 4.90 24.68 1.17
C ALA A 16 4.79 26.22 1.07
N THR A 17 5.46 26.84 0.09
CA THR A 17 5.42 28.31 -0.10
C THR A 17 4.07 28.85 -0.52
N ILE A 18 3.21 28.03 -1.10
CA ILE A 18 1.88 28.42 -1.62
C ILE A 18 0.73 27.63 -1.01
N LEU A 19 1.01 26.78 -0.03
CA LEU A 19 0.06 25.78 0.48
C LEU A 19 -1.22 26.42 1.05
N ASP A 20 -1.11 27.50 1.83
CA ASP A 20 -2.28 28.20 2.39
C ASP A 20 -3.24 28.64 1.27
N ARG A 21 -2.71 29.27 0.23
CA ARG A 21 -3.49 29.72 -0.93
C ARG A 21 -4.09 28.57 -1.73
N LEU A 22 -3.38 27.43 -1.83
CA LEU A 22 -3.88 26.23 -2.50
C LEU A 22 -5.06 25.63 -1.75
N GLU A 23 -5.01 25.61 -0.41
CA GLU A 23 -6.05 25.03 0.45
C GLU A 23 -7.29 25.94 0.59
N GLU A 24 -7.19 27.23 0.27
CA GLU A 24 -8.33 28.14 0.17
C GLU A 24 -9.18 27.90 -1.07
N ILE A 25 -8.62 27.31 -2.13
CA ILE A 25 -9.37 27.01 -3.36
C ILE A 25 -10.24 25.79 -3.14
N THR A 26 -11.53 25.99 -2.95
CA THR A 26 -12.49 24.93 -2.60
C THR A 26 -13.59 24.74 -3.63
N ILE A 27 -14.12 23.51 -3.68
CA ILE A 27 -15.39 23.14 -4.33
C ILE A 27 -16.23 22.39 -3.29
N ASN A 28 -17.42 22.90 -3.01
CA ASN A 28 -18.32 22.33 -1.98
C ASN A 28 -17.63 22.16 -0.61
N SER A 29 -16.82 23.15 -0.23
CA SER A 29 -15.99 23.18 0.99
C SER A 29 -14.82 22.20 1.02
N LEU A 30 -14.53 21.51 -0.09
CA LEU A 30 -13.38 20.61 -0.20
C LEU A 30 -12.22 21.29 -0.91
N PRO A 31 -11.00 21.32 -0.35
CA PRO A 31 -9.83 21.87 -1.02
C PRO A 31 -9.51 21.10 -2.29
N ILE A 32 -9.53 21.76 -3.45
CA ILE A 32 -9.27 21.12 -4.75
C ILE A 32 -7.86 20.52 -4.79
N TRP A 33 -6.90 21.23 -4.20
CA TRP A 33 -5.52 20.76 -4.13
C TRP A 33 -5.43 19.35 -3.53
N ARG A 34 -6.16 19.09 -2.46
CA ARG A 34 -6.17 17.79 -1.78
C ARG A 34 -6.74 16.65 -2.66
N LEU A 35 -7.56 16.96 -3.64
CA LEU A 35 -8.09 15.98 -4.58
C LEU A 35 -7.10 15.62 -5.69
N VAL A 36 -6.24 16.56 -6.10
CA VAL A 36 -5.37 16.42 -7.27
C VAL A 36 -3.88 16.25 -6.95
N ARG A 37 -3.44 16.60 -5.72
CA ARG A 37 -2.03 16.69 -5.31
C ARG A 37 -1.24 15.40 -5.57
N ASN A 38 -1.80 14.24 -5.21
CA ASN A 38 -1.12 12.96 -5.39
C ASN A 38 -0.82 12.69 -6.87
N THR A 39 -1.82 12.91 -7.74
CA THR A 39 -1.62 12.75 -9.18
C THR A 39 -0.62 13.77 -9.73
N PHE A 40 -0.68 15.02 -9.28
CA PHE A 40 0.27 16.05 -9.71
C PHE A 40 1.70 15.72 -9.26
N ARG A 41 1.91 15.43 -7.97
CA ARG A 41 3.22 15.04 -7.43
C ARG A 41 3.84 13.88 -8.19
N ARG A 42 3.07 12.80 -8.43
CA ARG A 42 3.53 11.64 -9.22
C ARG A 42 3.93 12.01 -10.65
N LYS A 43 3.26 13.00 -11.26
CA LYS A 43 3.59 13.44 -12.63
C LYS A 43 4.87 14.26 -12.72
N ILE A 44 5.25 14.96 -11.67
CA ILE A 44 6.44 15.84 -11.66
C ILE A 44 7.66 15.23 -10.96
N VAL A 45 7.46 14.25 -10.06
CA VAL A 45 8.52 13.56 -9.30
C VAL A 45 9.03 12.28 -9.99
N ASP A 46 8.57 11.93 -11.17
CA ASP A 46 8.95 10.69 -11.87
C ASP A 46 8.42 9.39 -11.24
N ASP A 47 7.16 9.16 -11.41
CA ASP A 47 6.59 7.85 -11.15
C ASP A 47 6.68 6.97 -12.40
N ASN A 48 7.76 6.20 -12.51
CA ASN A 48 7.94 5.21 -13.58
C ASN A 48 7.04 3.97 -13.42
N SER A 49 6.05 4.01 -12.53
CA SER A 49 5.11 2.91 -12.36
C SER A 49 4.21 2.75 -13.59
N ARG A 50 4.72 2.09 -14.61
CA ARG A 50 3.91 1.55 -15.72
C ARG A 50 3.16 0.34 -15.17
N SER A 51 1.95 0.54 -14.69
CA SER A 51 1.06 -0.59 -14.44
C SER A 51 0.70 -1.23 -15.80
N THR A 52 1.08 -2.48 -16.00
CA THR A 52 0.51 -3.30 -17.08
C THR A 52 -0.99 -3.41 -16.81
N VAL A 53 -1.80 -2.88 -17.72
CA VAL A 53 -3.26 -3.04 -17.62
C VAL A 53 -3.58 -4.49 -18.02
N PRO A 54 -4.10 -5.31 -17.11
CA PRO A 54 -4.46 -6.67 -17.44
C PRO A 54 -5.64 -6.70 -18.44
N ILE A 55 -5.66 -7.70 -19.30
CA ILE A 55 -6.80 -7.94 -20.22
C ILE A 55 -7.95 -8.47 -19.37
N ILE A 56 -9.01 -7.67 -19.23
CA ILE A 56 -10.20 -8.03 -18.46
C ILE A 56 -11.27 -8.54 -19.43
N LYS A 57 -11.88 -9.68 -19.10
CA LYS A 57 -13.00 -10.21 -19.86
C LYS A 57 -14.26 -9.37 -19.60
N VAL A 58 -14.92 -8.94 -20.67
CA VAL A 58 -16.17 -8.13 -20.58
C VAL A 58 -17.24 -8.84 -19.76
N THR A 59 -17.32 -10.18 -19.85
CA THR A 59 -18.25 -11.01 -19.06
C THR A 59 -18.04 -10.86 -17.56
N ASP A 60 -16.79 -10.77 -17.11
CA ASP A 60 -16.47 -10.60 -15.70
C ASP A 60 -16.84 -9.19 -15.20
N VAL A 61 -16.61 -8.18 -16.03
CA VAL A 61 -17.02 -6.80 -15.73
C VAL A 61 -18.54 -6.69 -15.58
N LEU A 62 -19.31 -7.27 -16.52
CA LEU A 62 -20.77 -7.26 -16.45
C LEU A 62 -21.29 -8.02 -15.22
N ARG A 63 -20.76 -9.23 -14.98
CA ARG A 63 -21.11 -10.02 -13.79
C ARG A 63 -20.87 -9.22 -12.50
N ASN A 64 -19.70 -8.64 -12.34
CA ASN A 64 -19.33 -7.88 -11.14
C ASN A 64 -20.17 -6.60 -11.01
N PHE A 65 -20.50 -5.94 -12.12
CA PHE A 65 -21.43 -4.80 -12.13
C PHE A 65 -22.79 -5.17 -11.55
N PHE A 66 -23.41 -6.27 -12.00
CA PHE A 66 -24.70 -6.69 -11.51
C PHE A 66 -24.63 -7.18 -10.05
N LEU A 67 -23.61 -7.94 -9.67
CA LEU A 67 -23.42 -8.34 -8.28
C LEU A 67 -23.27 -7.13 -7.35
N SER A 68 -22.50 -6.12 -7.78
CA SER A 68 -22.36 -4.86 -7.07
C SER A 68 -23.70 -4.10 -6.99
N PHE A 69 -24.40 -3.96 -8.12
CA PHE A 69 -25.68 -3.27 -8.18
C PHE A 69 -26.70 -3.88 -7.20
N PHE A 70 -26.90 -5.20 -7.26
CA PHE A 70 -27.85 -5.87 -6.37
C PHE A 70 -27.40 -5.84 -4.91
N GLY A 71 -26.11 -5.96 -4.62
CA GLY A 71 -25.56 -5.80 -3.28
C GLY A 71 -25.81 -4.42 -2.69
N LEU A 72 -25.53 -3.36 -3.45
CA LEU A 72 -25.78 -1.97 -3.05
C LEU A 72 -27.28 -1.65 -2.96
N LEU A 73 -28.08 -2.17 -3.89
CA LEU A 73 -29.55 -2.03 -3.85
C LEU A 73 -30.13 -2.67 -2.60
N LYS A 74 -29.63 -3.84 -2.20
CA LYS A 74 -30.03 -4.50 -0.96
C LYS A 74 -29.75 -3.63 0.26
N ILE A 75 -28.59 -2.96 0.33
CA ILE A 75 -28.27 -1.99 1.40
C ILE A 75 -29.31 -0.87 1.41
N VAL A 76 -29.59 -0.28 0.24
CA VAL A 76 -30.49 0.88 0.11
C VAL A 76 -31.92 0.52 0.49
N LEU A 77 -32.41 -0.67 0.10
CA LEU A 77 -33.78 -1.10 0.34
C LEU A 77 -33.99 -1.67 1.74
N LEU A 78 -33.07 -2.51 2.24
CA LEU A 78 -33.25 -3.19 3.53
C LEU A 78 -32.87 -2.34 4.73
N GLY A 79 -32.08 -1.26 4.52
CA GLY A 79 -31.75 -0.29 5.55
C GLY A 79 -30.97 -0.85 6.74
N LYS A 80 -30.25 -1.98 6.58
CA LYS A 80 -29.43 -2.51 7.66
C LYS A 80 -28.26 -1.58 7.94
N SER A 81 -28.15 -1.10 9.19
CA SER A 81 -27.05 -0.27 9.65
C SER A 81 -25.89 -1.14 10.13
N TYR A 82 -24.66 -0.57 10.03
CA TYR A 82 -23.43 -1.17 10.54
C TYR A 82 -22.58 -0.10 11.16
N SER A 83 -22.15 -0.28 12.41
CA SER A 83 -21.31 0.71 13.08
C SER A 83 -19.94 0.87 12.43
N ASN A 84 -19.41 -0.20 11.82
CA ASN A 84 -18.09 -0.23 11.24
C ASN A 84 -18.14 -0.53 9.74
N VAL A 85 -17.64 0.39 8.92
CA VAL A 85 -17.57 0.22 7.46
C VAL A 85 -16.11 0.24 7.04
N PHE A 86 -15.68 -0.81 6.33
CA PHE A 86 -14.32 -0.96 5.84
C PHE A 86 -14.23 -0.69 4.34
N PHE A 87 -13.24 0.13 3.94
CA PHE A 87 -12.80 0.34 2.58
C PHE A 87 -11.38 -0.20 2.44
N PRO A 88 -11.22 -1.51 2.14
CA PRO A 88 -9.93 -2.18 2.10
C PRO A 88 -9.08 -1.70 0.93
N HIS A 89 -7.80 -2.06 0.97
CA HIS A 89 -6.94 -2.00 -0.20
C HIS A 89 -7.44 -3.01 -1.24
N SER A 90 -7.41 -2.65 -2.54
CA SER A 90 -7.91 -3.56 -3.59
C SER A 90 -7.04 -4.79 -3.82
N ARG A 91 -5.80 -4.81 -3.29
CA ARG A 91 -4.88 -5.92 -3.46
C ARG A 91 -5.15 -7.00 -2.44
N LEU A 92 -5.54 -8.18 -2.94
CA LEU A 92 -5.80 -9.38 -2.14
C LEU A 92 -4.66 -10.39 -2.31
N PHE A 93 -4.42 -11.16 -1.26
CA PHE A 93 -3.41 -12.21 -1.23
C PHE A 93 -4.04 -13.56 -0.92
N LEU A 94 -3.57 -14.61 -1.58
CA LEU A 94 -4.01 -15.98 -1.32
C LEU A 94 -3.29 -16.51 -0.06
N VAL A 95 -4.07 -16.81 0.98
CA VAL A 95 -3.60 -17.38 2.24
C VAL A 95 -4.57 -18.49 2.64
N SER A 96 -4.08 -19.70 2.94
CA SER A 96 -4.90 -20.85 3.34
C SER A 96 -6.13 -21.08 2.44
N ASN A 97 -5.92 -21.01 1.11
CA ASN A 97 -6.96 -21.20 0.09
C ASN A 97 -8.07 -20.13 0.07
N GLN A 98 -7.88 -18.98 0.71
CA GLN A 98 -8.78 -17.83 0.66
C GLN A 98 -8.02 -16.57 0.31
N TYR A 99 -8.71 -15.63 -0.37
CA TYR A 99 -8.15 -14.32 -0.68
C TYR A 99 -8.44 -13.36 0.45
N LEU A 100 -7.39 -12.82 1.04
CA LEU A 100 -7.40 -11.97 2.22
C LEU A 100 -6.79 -10.60 1.90
N GLU A 101 -7.37 -9.53 2.46
CA GLU A 101 -6.79 -8.19 2.47
C GLU A 101 -6.02 -7.98 3.78
N ARG A 102 -4.72 -7.76 3.70
CA ARG A 102 -3.80 -7.87 4.85
C ARG A 102 -3.93 -6.76 5.90
N PHE A 103 -4.61 -5.64 5.61
CA PHE A 103 -4.71 -4.51 6.53
C PHE A 103 -6.02 -4.52 7.33
N SER A 104 -7.13 -4.85 6.69
CA SER A 104 -8.46 -4.82 7.30
C SER A 104 -8.95 -6.17 7.80
N ASP A 105 -8.75 -7.29 7.04
CA ASP A 105 -9.35 -8.56 7.43
C ASP A 105 -8.78 -9.11 8.75
N PRO A 106 -7.45 -9.17 8.97
CA PRO A 106 -6.91 -9.58 10.26
C PRO A 106 -7.26 -8.59 11.38
N LEU A 107 -7.33 -7.29 11.08
CA LEU A 107 -7.75 -6.30 12.05
C LEU A 107 -9.18 -6.58 12.54
N ILE A 108 -10.10 -6.96 11.64
CA ILE A 108 -11.46 -7.35 11.99
C ILE A 108 -11.45 -8.52 12.97
N ASP A 109 -10.67 -9.57 12.70
CA ASP A 109 -10.61 -10.77 13.54
C ASP A 109 -10.08 -10.50 14.94
N TYR A 110 -8.98 -9.72 15.03
CA TYR A 110 -8.32 -9.44 16.30
C TYR A 110 -8.95 -8.29 17.09
N SER A 111 -9.83 -7.49 16.47
CA SER A 111 -10.39 -6.27 17.08
C SER A 111 -11.60 -6.49 17.97
N GLU A 112 -12.18 -7.68 18.00
CA GLU A 112 -13.40 -8.01 18.76
C GLU A 112 -14.63 -7.14 18.42
N ILE A 113 -14.68 -6.56 17.20
CA ILE A 113 -15.85 -5.75 16.77
C ILE A 113 -17.10 -6.59 16.47
N GLY A 114 -17.00 -7.92 16.58
CA GLY A 114 -18.08 -8.86 16.33
C GLY A 114 -18.63 -8.82 14.90
N GLU A 115 -19.94 -8.96 14.74
CA GLU A 115 -20.61 -9.03 13.43
C GLU A 115 -21.10 -7.66 12.92
N ASP A 116 -20.85 -6.55 13.65
CA ASP A 116 -21.36 -5.21 13.33
C ASP A 116 -20.42 -4.46 12.36
N TYR A 117 -20.10 -5.12 11.24
CA TYR A 117 -19.30 -4.53 10.19
C TYR A 117 -19.74 -4.96 8.79
N ILE A 118 -19.32 -4.18 7.79
CA ILE A 118 -19.45 -4.46 6.37
C ILE A 118 -18.20 -3.98 5.62
N ILE A 119 -17.81 -4.69 4.57
CA ILE A 119 -16.66 -4.39 3.72
C ILE A 119 -17.15 -3.92 2.36
N LEU A 120 -16.75 -2.71 1.95
CA LEU A 120 -17.04 -2.13 0.64
C LEU A 120 -15.77 -2.22 -0.22
N GLU A 121 -15.70 -3.24 -1.09
CA GLU A 121 -14.50 -3.62 -1.82
C GLU A 121 -14.49 -3.11 -3.26
N ARG A 122 -13.37 -2.50 -3.65
CA ARG A 122 -13.09 -2.14 -5.04
C ARG A 122 -12.42 -3.31 -5.78
N PRO A 123 -12.68 -3.47 -7.09
CA PRO A 123 -12.03 -4.54 -7.86
C PRO A 123 -10.52 -4.33 -7.93
N GLN A 124 -9.77 -5.42 -7.84
CA GLN A 124 -8.34 -5.46 -8.18
C GLN A 124 -8.21 -5.72 -9.67
N ASN A 125 -7.70 -4.73 -10.42
CA ASN A 125 -7.55 -4.84 -11.87
C ASN A 125 -8.85 -5.28 -12.58
N GLY A 126 -10.01 -4.82 -12.09
CA GLY A 126 -11.32 -5.14 -12.65
C GLY A 126 -11.90 -6.50 -12.27
N THR A 127 -11.27 -7.23 -11.36
CA THR A 127 -11.71 -8.54 -10.90
C THR A 127 -11.80 -8.61 -9.37
N HIS A 128 -12.55 -9.61 -8.87
CA HIS A 128 -12.61 -9.98 -7.46
C HIS A 128 -12.16 -11.43 -7.32
N ASN A 129 -11.15 -11.65 -6.52
CA ASN A 129 -10.60 -12.98 -6.27
C ASN A 129 -11.48 -13.78 -5.30
N LYS A 130 -11.69 -15.06 -5.58
CA LYS A 130 -12.54 -15.96 -4.78
C LYS A 130 -11.82 -17.29 -4.51
N PRO A 131 -12.12 -17.96 -3.38
CA PRO A 131 -13.02 -17.54 -2.29
C PRO A 131 -12.44 -16.36 -1.49
N ARG A 132 -13.29 -15.38 -1.13
CA ARG A 132 -12.91 -14.18 -0.38
C ARG A 132 -13.09 -14.41 1.12
N TYR A 133 -12.05 -14.12 1.89
CA TYR A 133 -12.11 -14.09 3.35
C TYR A 133 -13.18 -13.05 3.78
N HIS A 134 -13.98 -13.34 4.77
CA HIS A 134 -15.18 -12.53 5.11
C HIS A 134 -16.17 -12.30 3.96
N GLY A 135 -16.21 -13.17 2.93
CA GLY A 135 -16.96 -12.95 1.70
C GLY A 135 -18.47 -12.68 1.89
N ASN A 136 -19.08 -13.16 2.97
CA ASN A 136 -20.47 -12.88 3.35
C ASN A 136 -20.71 -11.42 3.83
N LYS A 137 -19.65 -10.69 4.17
CA LYS A 137 -19.67 -9.27 4.60
C LYS A 137 -19.22 -8.31 3.49
N VAL A 138 -18.79 -8.83 2.34
CA VAL A 138 -18.24 -8.02 1.23
C VAL A 138 -19.36 -7.61 0.27
N ILE A 139 -19.41 -6.32 -0.02
CA ILE A 139 -20.20 -5.73 -1.11
C ILE A 139 -19.22 -5.04 -2.07
N TYR A 140 -19.37 -5.35 -3.36
CA TYR A 140 -18.52 -4.80 -4.41
C TYR A 140 -18.93 -3.38 -4.80
N LEU A 141 -17.96 -2.55 -5.18
CA LEU A 141 -18.17 -1.16 -5.61
C LEU A 141 -18.14 -0.97 -7.13
N ASP A 142 -18.13 -2.06 -7.92
CA ASP A 142 -18.03 -2.01 -9.39
C ASP A 142 -19.13 -1.15 -10.03
N PHE A 143 -20.35 -1.21 -9.51
CA PHE A 143 -21.45 -0.35 -9.99
C PHE A 143 -21.08 1.14 -9.87
N ILE A 144 -20.54 1.57 -8.71
CA ILE A 144 -20.13 2.96 -8.48
C ILE A 144 -18.99 3.34 -9.43
N GLU A 145 -17.98 2.46 -9.58
CA GLU A 145 -16.82 2.70 -10.44
C GLU A 145 -17.22 2.82 -11.93
N ILE A 146 -18.08 1.92 -12.39
CA ILE A 146 -18.52 1.88 -13.81
C ILE A 146 -19.43 3.06 -14.11
N ILE A 147 -20.43 3.36 -13.26
CA ILE A 147 -21.30 4.52 -13.45
C ILE A 147 -20.47 5.82 -13.41
N THR A 148 -19.51 5.92 -12.49
CA THR A 148 -18.57 7.06 -12.47
C THR A 148 -17.87 7.22 -13.82
N ARG A 149 -17.32 6.14 -14.39
CA ARG A 149 -16.62 6.17 -15.70
C ARG A 149 -17.55 6.58 -16.85
N ILE A 150 -18.78 6.05 -16.88
CA ILE A 150 -19.77 6.38 -17.90
C ILE A 150 -20.18 7.86 -17.83
N CYS A 151 -20.43 8.37 -16.63
CA CYS A 151 -20.88 9.75 -16.44
C CYS A 151 -19.73 10.79 -16.48
N LEU A 152 -18.48 10.34 -16.37
CA LEU A 152 -17.30 11.21 -16.23
C LEU A 152 -17.13 12.24 -17.36
N PRO A 153 -17.32 11.93 -18.67
CA PRO A 153 -17.17 12.93 -19.71
C PRO A 153 -18.11 14.14 -19.53
N VAL A 154 -19.39 13.87 -19.21
CA VAL A 154 -20.39 14.92 -18.96
C VAL A 154 -20.07 15.70 -17.68
N ALA A 155 -19.77 14.98 -16.60
CA ALA A 155 -19.40 15.61 -15.33
C ALA A 155 -18.15 16.47 -15.45
N GLN A 156 -17.15 16.06 -16.22
CA GLN A 156 -15.94 16.83 -16.49
C GLN A 156 -16.25 18.13 -17.23
N GLN A 157 -17.14 18.12 -18.22
CA GLN A 157 -17.57 19.34 -18.92
C GLN A 157 -18.27 20.30 -17.95
N ILE A 158 -19.16 19.78 -17.11
CA ILE A 158 -19.85 20.60 -16.09
C ILE A 158 -18.82 21.23 -15.13
N VAL A 159 -17.89 20.43 -14.59
CA VAL A 159 -16.85 20.90 -13.67
C VAL A 159 -15.94 21.93 -14.35
N SER A 160 -15.51 21.70 -15.58
CA SER A 160 -14.65 22.61 -16.34
C SER A 160 -15.31 23.96 -16.61
N ARG A 161 -16.63 24.01 -16.74
CA ARG A 161 -17.39 25.25 -16.93
C ARG A 161 -17.71 25.95 -15.59
N LYS A 162 -18.32 25.20 -14.67
CA LYS A 162 -18.82 25.71 -13.38
C LYS A 162 -17.70 26.18 -12.46
N TYR A 163 -16.58 25.48 -12.42
CA TYR A 163 -15.46 25.73 -11.52
C TYR A 163 -14.19 26.18 -12.26
N LYS A 164 -14.38 26.77 -13.44
CA LYS A 164 -13.28 27.26 -14.29
C LYS A 164 -12.32 28.14 -13.51
N ASN A 165 -12.84 29.14 -12.78
CA ASN A 165 -12.03 30.12 -12.07
C ASN A 165 -11.17 29.47 -10.96
N GLN A 166 -11.73 28.51 -10.23
CA GLN A 166 -11.02 27.78 -9.17
C GLN A 166 -9.88 26.93 -9.77
N ILE A 167 -10.16 26.22 -10.88
CA ILE A 167 -9.15 25.39 -11.56
C ILE A 167 -8.06 26.26 -12.20
N ASP A 168 -8.43 27.41 -12.79
CA ASP A 168 -7.48 28.36 -13.36
C ASP A 168 -6.59 28.98 -12.28
N LEU A 169 -7.16 29.35 -11.13
CA LEU A 169 -6.39 29.85 -9.99
C LEU A 169 -5.42 28.78 -9.45
N LEU A 170 -5.88 27.54 -9.32
CA LEU A 170 -5.02 26.41 -8.93
C LEU A 170 -3.83 26.25 -9.90
N CYS A 171 -4.10 26.22 -11.22
CA CYS A 171 -3.06 26.14 -12.22
C CYS A 171 -2.09 27.31 -12.16
N LYS A 172 -2.59 28.54 -11.98
CA LYS A 172 -1.77 29.75 -11.85
C LYS A 172 -0.84 29.68 -10.65
N LEU A 173 -1.35 29.29 -9.47
CA LEU A 173 -0.56 29.15 -8.26
C LEU A 173 0.51 28.07 -8.40
N LEU A 174 0.15 26.90 -8.90
CA LEU A 174 1.12 25.83 -9.13
C LEU A 174 2.17 26.25 -10.17
N ASN A 175 1.75 26.91 -11.27
CA ASN A 175 2.69 27.32 -12.31
C ASN A 175 3.70 28.36 -11.81
N SER A 176 3.35 29.20 -10.83
CA SER A 176 4.29 30.16 -10.25
C SER A 176 5.45 29.52 -9.48
N GLN A 177 5.33 28.25 -9.07
CA GLN A 177 6.37 27.50 -8.38
C GLN A 177 7.00 26.39 -9.25
N PHE A 178 6.25 25.90 -10.23
CA PHE A 178 6.62 24.77 -11.10
C PHE A 178 6.60 25.20 -12.58
N GLU A 179 7.19 26.36 -12.90
CA GLU A 179 7.15 26.93 -14.27
C GLU A 179 7.65 25.96 -15.33
N GLU A 180 8.78 25.31 -15.08
CA GLU A 180 9.40 24.34 -15.98
C GLU A 180 8.51 23.10 -16.26
N ALA A 181 7.60 22.77 -15.32
CA ALA A 181 6.66 21.68 -15.50
C ALA A 181 5.49 22.01 -16.43
N ASN A 182 5.30 23.31 -16.80
CA ASN A 182 4.16 23.79 -17.59
C ASN A 182 2.82 23.24 -17.06
N VAL A 183 2.44 23.69 -15.87
CA VAL A 183 1.28 23.17 -15.12
C VAL A 183 -0.04 23.26 -15.90
N TRP A 184 -0.16 24.20 -16.82
CA TRP A 184 -1.38 24.37 -17.64
C TRP A 184 -1.76 23.13 -18.44
N LYS A 185 -0.80 22.29 -18.81
CA LYS A 185 -1.07 21.00 -19.48
C LYS A 185 -1.89 20.04 -18.61
N TYR A 186 -1.89 20.20 -17.28
CA TYR A 186 -2.64 19.38 -16.34
C TYR A 186 -4.06 19.89 -16.05
N LYS A 187 -4.47 21.05 -16.57
CA LYS A 187 -5.80 21.65 -16.30
C LYS A 187 -6.94 20.69 -16.62
N VAL A 188 -6.88 20.01 -17.76
CA VAL A 188 -7.89 19.02 -18.18
C VAL A 188 -7.90 17.81 -17.24
N LEU A 189 -6.72 17.36 -16.82
CA LEU A 189 -6.56 16.27 -15.85
C LEU A 189 -7.13 16.66 -14.48
N PHE A 190 -6.89 17.88 -14.00
CA PHE A 190 -7.44 18.36 -12.72
C PHE A 190 -8.97 18.42 -12.78
N SER A 191 -9.54 18.95 -13.85
CA SER A 191 -11.00 18.96 -14.05
C SER A 191 -11.58 17.54 -14.04
N LYS A 192 -10.89 16.59 -14.68
CA LYS A 192 -11.29 15.18 -14.72
C LYS A 192 -11.28 14.56 -13.32
N ILE A 193 -10.20 14.73 -12.55
CA ILE A 193 -10.08 14.18 -11.20
C ILE A 193 -11.16 14.75 -10.28
N VAL A 194 -11.37 16.07 -10.31
CA VAL A 194 -12.40 16.71 -9.50
C VAL A 194 -13.79 16.18 -9.85
N ALA A 195 -14.11 16.05 -11.15
CA ALA A 195 -15.38 15.48 -11.60
C ALA A 195 -15.59 14.04 -11.12
N GLU A 196 -14.55 13.21 -11.23
CA GLU A 196 -14.55 11.83 -10.77
C GLU A 196 -14.84 11.75 -9.25
N ARG A 197 -14.14 12.55 -8.43
CA ARG A 197 -14.33 12.56 -6.98
C ARG A 197 -15.71 13.07 -6.57
N LEU A 198 -16.26 14.06 -7.26
CA LEU A 198 -17.62 14.53 -7.02
C LEU A 198 -18.68 13.48 -7.36
N LEU A 199 -18.54 12.76 -8.48
CA LEU A 199 -19.43 11.65 -8.84
C LEU A 199 -19.37 10.54 -7.81
N GLN A 200 -18.16 10.09 -7.45
CA GLN A 200 -17.95 9.06 -6.43
C GLN A 200 -18.55 9.49 -5.07
N TYR A 201 -18.38 10.75 -4.69
CA TYR A 201 -18.98 11.31 -3.48
C TYR A 201 -20.52 11.17 -3.49
N HIS A 202 -21.19 11.57 -4.58
CA HIS A 202 -22.65 11.53 -4.65
C HIS A 202 -23.20 10.11 -4.65
N LEU A 203 -22.58 9.19 -5.38
CA LEU A 203 -22.98 7.78 -5.43
C LEU A 203 -22.77 7.09 -4.08
N THR A 204 -21.57 7.26 -3.50
CA THR A 204 -21.23 6.61 -2.22
C THR A 204 -22.02 7.19 -1.05
N LYS A 205 -22.37 8.49 -1.09
CA LYS A 205 -23.23 9.13 -0.10
C LYS A 205 -24.55 8.39 0.08
N ILE A 206 -25.18 7.90 -1.01
CA ILE A 206 -26.47 7.17 -0.95
C ILE A 206 -26.30 5.91 -0.10
N VAL A 207 -25.24 5.15 -0.35
CA VAL A 207 -24.92 3.90 0.34
C VAL A 207 -24.59 4.15 1.82
N LEU A 208 -23.67 5.08 2.08
CA LEU A 208 -23.21 5.39 3.44
C LEU A 208 -24.33 5.99 4.32
N THR A 209 -25.23 6.78 3.73
CA THR A 209 -26.39 7.31 4.47
C THR A 209 -27.32 6.18 4.95
N ARG A 210 -27.44 5.10 4.20
CA ARG A 210 -28.24 3.94 4.57
C ARG A 210 -27.55 3.02 5.57
N LEU A 211 -26.23 2.84 5.41
CA LEU A 211 -25.42 2.08 6.36
C LEU A 211 -25.32 2.75 7.72
N ASN A 212 -25.41 4.08 7.78
CA ASN A 212 -25.35 4.91 8.99
C ASN A 212 -24.16 4.56 9.91
N PRO A 213 -22.91 4.54 9.41
CA PRO A 213 -21.76 4.11 10.19
C PRO A 213 -21.44 5.08 11.32
N LYS A 214 -20.88 4.54 12.41
CA LYS A 214 -20.21 5.34 13.45
C LYS A 214 -18.74 5.57 13.08
N ARG A 215 -18.12 4.56 12.43
CA ARG A 215 -16.71 4.56 12.05
C ARG A 215 -16.52 4.05 10.64
N ILE A 216 -15.57 4.65 9.95
CA ILE A 216 -15.13 4.22 8.62
C ILE A 216 -13.62 3.98 8.66
N PHE A 217 -13.22 2.74 8.36
CA PHE A 217 -11.83 2.33 8.21
C PHE A 217 -11.48 2.30 6.72
N LEU A 218 -10.33 2.86 6.36
CA LEU A 218 -9.88 2.90 4.97
C LEU A 218 -8.37 2.67 4.86
N ALA A 219 -7.95 1.93 3.85
CA ALA A 219 -6.53 1.61 3.65
C ALA A 219 -5.77 2.66 2.82
N HIS A 220 -6.44 3.68 2.25
CA HIS A 220 -5.78 4.64 1.36
C HIS A 220 -6.57 5.94 1.24
N ARG A 221 -6.17 6.98 2.00
CA ARG A 221 -6.87 8.28 2.04
C ARG A 221 -7.05 8.96 0.67
N GLU A 222 -6.03 8.91 -0.18
CA GLU A 222 -6.10 9.57 -1.48
C GLU A 222 -7.07 8.88 -2.46
N THR A 223 -7.24 7.57 -2.30
CA THR A 223 -8.23 6.81 -3.08
C THR A 223 -9.65 7.09 -2.59
N PHE A 224 -9.84 7.21 -1.28
CA PHE A 224 -11.12 7.34 -0.62
C PHE A 224 -11.39 8.74 -0.03
N ASN A 225 -10.74 9.78 -0.55
CA ASN A 225 -10.93 11.14 -0.06
C ASN A 225 -12.40 11.61 -0.12
N TYR A 226 -13.18 11.13 -1.10
CA TYR A 226 -14.61 11.38 -1.19
C TYR A 226 -15.42 10.72 -0.06
N VAL A 227 -14.96 9.58 0.46
CA VAL A 227 -15.56 8.91 1.62
C VAL A 227 -15.27 9.71 2.89
N ILE A 228 -14.02 10.16 3.07
CA ILE A 228 -13.63 11.03 4.19
C ILE A 228 -14.44 12.33 4.17
N ALA A 229 -14.58 12.95 3.00
CA ALA A 229 -15.39 14.16 2.83
C ALA A 229 -16.87 13.97 3.24
N TYR A 230 -17.45 12.82 2.94
CA TYR A 230 -18.78 12.46 3.43
C TYR A 230 -18.80 12.33 4.94
N ALA A 231 -17.85 11.57 5.49
CA ALA A 231 -17.77 11.28 6.93
C ALA A 231 -17.63 12.57 7.76
N LYS A 232 -16.75 13.49 7.35
CA LYS A 232 -16.58 14.81 7.99
C LYS A 232 -17.86 15.61 8.05
N LYS A 233 -18.66 15.63 6.95
CA LYS A 233 -19.95 16.33 6.91
C LYS A 233 -21.01 15.69 7.79
N LYS A 234 -20.84 14.41 8.15
CA LYS A 234 -21.82 13.65 8.96
C LYS A 234 -21.37 13.42 10.40
N GLY A 235 -20.17 13.88 10.79
CA GLY A 235 -19.60 13.61 12.11
C GLY A 235 -19.26 12.13 12.32
N VAL A 236 -19.00 11.38 11.24
CA VAL A 236 -18.57 9.98 11.28
C VAL A 236 -17.07 9.93 11.42
N MET A 237 -16.57 9.18 12.37
CA MET A 237 -15.15 9.00 12.62
C MET A 237 -14.48 8.26 11.45
N THR A 238 -13.33 8.75 11.02
CA THR A 238 -12.53 8.14 9.94
C THR A 238 -11.17 7.70 10.44
N ILE A 239 -10.79 6.48 10.10
CA ILE A 239 -9.55 5.85 10.53
C ILE A 239 -8.84 5.31 9.30
N GLU A 240 -7.63 5.79 9.03
CA GLU A 240 -6.81 5.22 7.98
C GLU A 240 -5.90 4.14 8.54
N LEU A 241 -5.88 3.00 7.85
CA LEU A 241 -4.98 1.89 8.15
C LEU A 241 -3.68 2.10 7.36
N GLN A 242 -2.54 2.06 8.01
CA GLN A 242 -1.25 2.07 7.32
C GLN A 242 -1.21 0.92 6.31
N HIS A 243 -0.78 1.20 5.07
CA HIS A 243 -0.72 0.20 4.00
C HIS A 243 0.67 0.07 3.34
N GLY A 244 1.66 0.75 3.89
CA GLY A 244 3.05 0.72 3.45
C GLY A 244 3.96 1.38 4.46
N ILE A 245 5.25 1.32 4.23
CA ILE A 245 6.25 1.99 5.05
C ILE A 245 6.12 3.50 4.85
N THR A 246 6.09 4.26 5.94
CA THR A 246 5.89 5.72 5.97
C THR A 246 7.10 6.49 6.47
N VAL A 247 8.21 5.82 6.69
CA VAL A 247 9.48 6.45 7.08
C VAL A 247 10.05 7.24 5.91
N GLY A 248 10.47 8.45 6.20
CA GLY A 248 10.95 9.38 5.18
C GLY A 248 9.81 10.09 4.45
N GLU A 249 10.18 10.79 3.39
CA GLU A 249 9.23 11.50 2.55
C GLU A 249 8.53 10.56 1.59
N THR A 250 7.21 10.69 1.50
CA THR A 250 6.40 9.94 0.56
C THR A 250 5.42 10.84 -0.16
N VAL A 251 5.09 10.53 -1.40
CA VAL A 251 4.09 11.28 -2.17
C VAL A 251 2.73 11.32 -1.47
N LEU A 252 2.39 10.22 -0.76
CA LEU A 252 1.07 10.06 -0.13
C LEU A 252 0.95 10.72 1.23
N TYR A 253 1.99 10.56 2.08
CA TYR A 253 1.89 10.87 3.50
C TYR A 253 2.61 12.13 3.91
N SER A 254 3.40 12.76 3.00
CA SER A 254 4.09 14.01 3.30
C SER A 254 3.22 15.22 3.04
N GLY A 255 3.39 16.25 3.88
CA GLY A 255 2.69 17.53 3.79
C GLY A 255 2.01 17.93 5.09
N ARG A 256 1.00 18.81 5.00
CA ARG A 256 0.26 19.30 6.16
C ARG A 256 -1.08 18.57 6.34
N TYR A 257 -1.51 18.37 7.58
CA TYR A 257 -2.83 17.88 7.95
C TYR A 257 -3.92 18.90 7.66
N ASP A 258 -5.04 18.44 7.12
CA ASP A 258 -6.25 19.23 6.91
C ASP A 258 -7.47 18.48 7.43
N ALA A 259 -8.06 18.93 8.53
CA ALA A 259 -9.20 18.30 9.19
C ALA A 259 -10.45 18.15 8.29
N ARG A 260 -10.54 18.90 7.18
CA ARG A 260 -11.67 18.82 6.25
C ARG A 260 -11.66 17.57 5.39
N ILE A 261 -10.48 16.94 5.18
CA ILE A 261 -10.31 15.88 4.19
C ILE A 261 -9.29 14.80 4.61
N ASP A 262 -8.52 15.01 5.67
CA ASP A 262 -7.68 13.95 6.24
C ASP A 262 -8.46 13.13 7.28
N PRO A 263 -8.12 11.86 7.51
CA PRO A 263 -8.79 11.02 8.50
C PRO A 263 -8.62 11.57 9.92
N ASP A 264 -9.51 11.14 10.84
CA ASP A 264 -9.42 11.54 12.25
C ASP A 264 -8.26 10.88 12.96
N TYR A 265 -8.00 9.61 12.62
CA TYR A 265 -6.90 8.82 13.15
C TYR A 265 -6.17 8.09 12.04
N PHE A 266 -4.90 7.79 12.31
CA PHE A 266 -4.05 6.94 11.48
C PHE A 266 -3.48 5.81 12.33
N PHE A 267 -3.80 4.58 11.98
CA PHE A 267 -3.29 3.39 12.65
C PHE A 267 -1.95 2.99 12.05
N ILE A 268 -0.92 2.95 12.87
CA ILE A 268 0.45 2.62 12.48
C ILE A 268 0.84 1.21 12.93
N PHE A 269 1.72 0.59 12.17
CA PHE A 269 2.26 -0.75 12.47
C PHE A 269 3.27 -0.74 13.62
N GLY A 270 3.97 0.38 13.82
CA GLY A 270 4.98 0.58 14.84
C GLY A 270 5.46 2.03 14.88
N GLU A 271 6.10 2.44 15.95
CA GLU A 271 6.45 3.86 16.20
C GLU A 271 7.51 4.40 15.25
N SER A 272 8.45 3.56 14.81
CA SER A 272 9.51 3.96 13.88
C SER A 272 9.03 4.21 12.44
N ASN A 273 7.75 3.94 12.16
CA ASN A 273 7.16 4.23 10.84
C ASN A 273 6.86 5.71 10.56
N ILE A 274 7.16 6.61 11.50
CA ILE A 274 6.79 8.01 11.40
C ILE A 274 8.01 8.84 11.02
N GLY A 275 8.01 9.37 9.79
CA GLY A 275 9.01 10.34 9.36
C GLY A 275 8.63 11.77 9.75
N PRO A 276 9.61 12.70 9.80
CA PRO A 276 9.41 14.09 10.22
C PRO A 276 8.45 14.88 9.30
N GLN A 277 8.30 14.46 8.05
CA GLN A 277 7.40 15.09 7.06
C GLN A 277 6.01 14.45 7.01
N PHE A 278 5.71 13.57 7.97
CA PHE A 278 4.42 12.88 7.99
C PHE A 278 3.27 13.86 8.26
N SER A 279 2.24 13.84 7.44
CA SER A 279 1.19 14.85 7.45
C SER A 279 0.23 14.78 8.65
N MET A 280 0.16 13.64 9.34
CA MET A 280 -0.74 13.49 10.48
C MET A 280 -0.09 13.99 11.77
N PRO A 281 -0.80 14.78 12.60
CA PRO A 281 -0.35 15.14 13.95
C PRO A 281 -0.17 13.90 14.84
N ILE A 282 0.81 13.96 15.74
CA ILE A 282 1.19 12.81 16.58
C ILE A 282 0.04 12.34 17.48
N GLU A 283 -0.80 13.25 17.95
CA GLU A 283 -1.97 12.96 18.79
C GLU A 283 -3.08 12.22 18.04
N ARG A 284 -2.98 12.15 16.70
CA ARG A 284 -3.91 11.39 15.81
C ARG A 284 -3.35 10.04 15.38
N LEU A 285 -2.11 9.75 15.75
CA LEU A 285 -1.48 8.47 15.46
C LEU A 285 -1.82 7.47 16.56
N ARG A 286 -2.07 6.22 16.19
CA ARG A 286 -2.29 5.12 17.13
C ARG A 286 -1.45 3.92 16.71
N ASN A 287 -0.51 3.55 17.53
CA ASN A 287 0.28 2.34 17.35
C ASN A 287 -0.56 1.13 17.76
N VAL A 288 -1.35 0.64 16.79
CA VAL A 288 -2.17 -0.58 16.99
C VAL A 288 -1.40 -1.85 16.62
N GLY A 289 -0.20 -1.72 16.07
CA GLY A 289 0.57 -2.86 15.58
C GLY A 289 0.02 -3.40 14.24
N TYR A 290 0.54 -4.54 13.81
CA TYR A 290 0.20 -5.14 12.52
C TYR A 290 -0.49 -6.50 12.70
N ALA A 291 -1.82 -6.49 12.73
CA ALA A 291 -2.64 -7.67 12.96
C ALA A 291 -2.36 -8.82 11.99
N TYR A 292 -1.95 -8.52 10.74
CA TYR A 292 -1.58 -9.54 9.77
C TYR A 292 -0.34 -10.36 10.18
N LYS A 293 0.61 -9.75 10.89
CA LYS A 293 1.75 -10.46 11.47
C LYS A 293 1.28 -11.55 12.45
N ASN A 294 0.37 -11.19 13.36
CA ASN A 294 -0.23 -12.14 14.30
C ASN A 294 -0.99 -13.26 13.56
N TYR A 295 -1.82 -12.88 12.58
CA TYR A 295 -2.57 -13.82 11.76
C TYR A 295 -1.66 -14.85 11.07
N ILE A 296 -0.56 -14.42 10.43
CA ILE A 296 0.40 -15.33 9.77
C ILE A 296 1.10 -16.24 10.78
N THR A 297 1.39 -15.75 11.98
CA THR A 297 1.98 -16.54 13.05
C THR A 297 1.01 -17.61 13.55
N ASP A 298 -0.25 -17.26 13.74
CA ASP A 298 -1.29 -18.14 14.29
C ASP A 298 -1.72 -19.26 13.34
N ILE A 299 -1.73 -19.02 12.02
CA ILE A 299 -2.08 -20.07 11.04
C ILE A 299 -1.02 -21.17 10.90
N GLY A 300 0.18 -20.96 11.45
CA GLY A 300 1.20 -22.01 11.60
C GLY A 300 1.63 -22.68 10.30
N LEU A 301 2.09 -21.91 9.31
CA LEU A 301 2.55 -22.45 8.02
C LEU A 301 3.72 -23.44 8.21
N ASN A 302 3.76 -24.47 7.35
CA ASN A 302 4.86 -25.44 7.34
C ASN A 302 6.20 -24.74 7.16
N ARG A 303 7.17 -25.09 7.99
CA ARG A 303 8.51 -24.50 7.96
C ARG A 303 9.47 -25.38 7.15
N TYR A 304 10.34 -24.75 6.40
CA TYR A 304 11.50 -25.41 5.82
C TYR A 304 12.52 -25.76 6.91
N PRO A 305 13.31 -26.82 6.73
CA PRO A 305 14.43 -27.14 7.62
C PRO A 305 15.42 -25.97 7.76
N GLU A 306 16.16 -25.91 8.85
CA GLU A 306 17.07 -24.78 9.17
C GLU A 306 18.20 -24.54 8.16
N HIS A 307 18.56 -25.56 7.38
CA HIS A 307 19.56 -25.43 6.32
C HIS A 307 19.01 -24.79 5.02
N TYR A 308 17.72 -24.42 4.98
CA TYR A 308 17.11 -23.67 3.89
C TYR A 308 17.19 -22.17 4.15
N VAL A 309 17.62 -21.41 3.13
CA VAL A 309 17.76 -19.96 3.16
C VAL A 309 16.90 -19.34 2.08
N LEU A 310 16.10 -18.35 2.43
CA LEU A 310 15.36 -17.56 1.46
C LEU A 310 16.17 -16.33 1.05
N ALA A 311 16.56 -16.26 -0.20
CA ALA A 311 17.27 -15.12 -0.79
C ALA A 311 16.26 -14.19 -1.50
N ILE A 312 16.26 -12.90 -1.13
CA ILE A 312 15.39 -11.88 -1.73
C ILE A 312 16.17 -11.17 -2.83
N SER A 313 15.64 -11.24 -4.06
CA SER A 313 16.22 -10.57 -5.23
C SER A 313 15.35 -9.38 -5.68
N GLU A 314 15.95 -8.44 -6.40
CA GLU A 314 15.32 -7.23 -6.94
C GLU A 314 15.80 -6.94 -8.37
N PRO A 315 14.94 -6.34 -9.24
CA PRO A 315 15.26 -6.15 -10.67
C PRO A 315 16.57 -5.40 -10.95
N ARG A 316 16.96 -4.45 -10.07
CA ARG A 316 18.15 -3.63 -10.27
C ARG A 316 19.47 -4.35 -10.00
N ILE A 317 19.42 -5.49 -9.31
CA ILE A 317 20.61 -6.26 -8.87
C ILE A 317 20.55 -7.73 -9.28
N SER A 318 19.59 -8.13 -10.14
CA SER A 318 19.34 -9.53 -10.49
C SER A 318 20.61 -10.31 -10.88
N ASP A 319 21.40 -9.79 -11.78
CA ASP A 319 22.61 -10.46 -12.29
C ASP A 319 23.66 -10.65 -11.18
N VAL A 320 23.91 -9.58 -10.43
CA VAL A 320 24.89 -9.58 -9.35
C VAL A 320 24.43 -10.47 -8.21
N MET A 321 23.15 -10.41 -7.86
CA MET A 321 22.54 -11.23 -6.82
C MET A 321 22.62 -12.72 -7.20
N VAL A 322 22.17 -13.11 -8.38
CA VAL A 322 22.23 -14.51 -8.83
C VAL A 322 23.66 -15.04 -8.83
N ASN A 323 24.63 -14.29 -9.38
CA ASN A 323 26.05 -14.71 -9.39
C ASN A 323 26.60 -14.86 -7.95
N THR A 324 26.21 -13.98 -7.02
CA THR A 324 26.60 -14.07 -5.61
C THR A 324 25.99 -15.31 -4.93
N LEU A 325 24.71 -15.57 -5.20
CA LEU A 325 24.02 -16.75 -4.63
C LEU A 325 24.58 -18.06 -5.19
N LEU A 326 24.97 -18.10 -6.48
CA LEU A 326 25.68 -19.25 -7.07
C LEU A 326 27.02 -19.49 -6.40
N LEU A 327 27.80 -18.42 -6.12
CA LEU A 327 29.06 -18.53 -5.39
C LEU A 327 28.84 -19.12 -3.98
N LEU A 328 27.81 -18.67 -3.25
CA LEU A 328 27.46 -19.23 -1.95
C LEU A 328 27.02 -20.69 -2.05
N ALA A 329 26.19 -21.04 -3.04
CA ALA A 329 25.72 -22.42 -3.26
C ALA A 329 26.86 -23.39 -3.57
N VAL A 330 27.88 -22.96 -4.32
CA VAL A 330 29.08 -23.76 -4.60
C VAL A 330 29.96 -23.91 -3.37
N SER A 331 30.13 -22.82 -2.60
CA SER A 331 31.01 -22.82 -1.41
C SER A 331 30.42 -23.61 -0.25
N TYR A 332 29.07 -23.68 -0.16
CA TYR A 332 28.35 -24.29 0.96
C TYR A 332 27.24 -25.24 0.48
N PRO A 333 27.61 -26.39 -0.11
CA PRO A 333 26.62 -27.32 -0.70
C PRO A 333 25.66 -27.95 0.31
N GLN A 334 25.92 -27.84 1.62
CA GLN A 334 25.05 -28.30 2.70
C GLN A 334 23.82 -27.42 2.91
N TYR A 335 23.80 -26.18 2.42
CA TYR A 335 22.66 -25.28 2.50
C TYR A 335 21.90 -25.24 1.18
N VAL A 336 20.57 -25.06 1.27
CA VAL A 336 19.68 -24.93 0.11
C VAL A 336 19.22 -23.48 0.01
N ILE A 337 19.49 -22.84 -1.12
CA ILE A 337 19.16 -21.43 -1.35
C ILE A 337 17.91 -21.35 -2.25
N HIS A 338 16.84 -20.84 -1.71
CA HIS A 338 15.62 -20.52 -2.44
C HIS A 338 15.63 -19.05 -2.86
N ILE A 339 15.62 -18.76 -4.16
CA ILE A 339 15.57 -17.40 -4.69
C ILE A 339 14.12 -16.97 -4.82
N ARG A 340 13.73 -15.91 -4.11
CA ARG A 340 12.47 -15.22 -4.29
C ARG A 340 12.70 -13.93 -5.08
N CYS A 341 12.31 -13.97 -6.35
CA CYS A 341 12.39 -12.80 -7.23
C CYS A 341 11.34 -11.75 -6.87
N HIS A 342 11.64 -10.47 -7.07
CA HIS A 342 10.63 -9.42 -7.02
C HIS A 342 9.53 -9.67 -8.07
N PRO A 343 8.22 -9.36 -7.81
CA PRO A 343 7.15 -9.60 -8.79
C PRO A 343 7.34 -8.97 -10.17
N GLN A 344 8.14 -7.92 -10.26
CA GLN A 344 8.50 -7.26 -11.54
C GLN A 344 9.82 -7.76 -12.15
N GLU A 345 10.52 -8.66 -11.45
CA GLU A 345 11.80 -9.20 -11.88
C GLU A 345 11.61 -10.36 -12.85
N LYS A 346 12.37 -10.33 -13.93
CA LYS A 346 12.44 -11.41 -14.91
C LYS A 346 13.89 -11.78 -15.10
N LEU A 347 14.27 -12.94 -14.63
CA LEU A 347 15.61 -13.49 -14.87
C LEU A 347 15.77 -13.85 -16.35
N SER A 348 16.97 -13.66 -16.89
CA SER A 348 17.31 -14.07 -18.23
C SER A 348 17.38 -15.60 -18.37
N GLU A 349 17.24 -16.13 -19.58
CA GLU A 349 17.42 -17.56 -19.85
C GLU A 349 18.80 -18.05 -19.44
N GLU A 350 19.85 -17.20 -19.65
CA GLU A 350 21.21 -17.49 -19.21
C GLU A 350 21.33 -17.69 -17.69
N MET A 351 20.65 -16.85 -16.89
CA MET A 351 20.64 -17.00 -15.43
C MET A 351 19.89 -18.25 -15.01
N LEU A 352 18.75 -18.55 -15.64
CA LEU A 352 17.98 -19.74 -15.39
C LEU A 352 18.81 -20.99 -15.66
N ASP A 353 19.56 -21.01 -16.79
CA ASP A 353 20.46 -22.11 -17.13
C ASP A 353 21.60 -22.25 -16.11
N LYS A 354 22.18 -21.16 -15.65
CA LYS A 354 23.22 -21.17 -14.59
C LYS A 354 22.69 -21.78 -13.29
N ILE A 355 21.51 -21.36 -12.84
CA ILE A 355 20.87 -21.85 -11.62
C ILE A 355 20.56 -23.35 -11.73
N SER A 356 20.04 -23.81 -12.87
CA SER A 356 19.65 -25.20 -13.10
C SER A 356 20.78 -26.23 -12.97
N LYS A 357 22.05 -25.79 -13.04
CA LYS A 357 23.24 -26.64 -12.91
C LYS A 357 23.53 -27.08 -11.48
N TYR A 358 22.90 -26.46 -10.48
CA TYR A 358 23.14 -26.73 -9.07
C TYR A 358 21.87 -27.22 -8.40
N LYS A 359 21.99 -28.30 -7.59
CA LYS A 359 20.85 -28.94 -6.92
C LYS A 359 20.40 -28.23 -5.64
N ASN A 360 21.26 -27.37 -5.10
CA ASN A 360 21.04 -26.68 -3.83
C ASN A 360 20.70 -25.20 -4.00
N ILE A 361 20.25 -24.80 -5.18
CA ILE A 361 19.71 -23.46 -5.45
C ILE A 361 18.54 -23.56 -6.43
N GLU A 362 17.43 -22.92 -6.11
CA GLU A 362 16.25 -22.92 -6.96
C GLU A 362 15.42 -21.64 -6.82
N ILE A 363 14.63 -21.34 -7.83
CA ILE A 363 13.70 -20.19 -7.81
C ILE A 363 12.37 -20.66 -7.24
N VAL A 364 11.93 -20.01 -6.17
CA VAL A 364 10.64 -20.30 -5.57
C VAL A 364 9.55 -19.38 -6.10
N SER A 365 8.33 -19.92 -6.14
CA SER A 365 7.17 -19.19 -6.64
C SER A 365 6.85 -17.95 -5.79
N ASN A 366 6.45 -16.86 -6.46
CA ASN A 366 5.87 -15.66 -5.84
C ASN A 366 4.35 -15.77 -5.57
N THR A 367 3.79 -16.97 -5.61
CA THR A 367 2.35 -17.20 -5.38
C THR A 367 1.92 -16.78 -3.99
N TYR A 368 2.78 -17.03 -2.98
CA TYR A 368 2.53 -16.60 -1.61
C TYR A 368 2.92 -15.14 -1.40
N GLU A 369 2.16 -14.49 -0.55
CA GLU A 369 2.49 -13.15 -0.06
C GLU A 369 3.81 -13.15 0.75
N SER A 370 4.49 -11.98 0.88
CA SER A 370 5.82 -11.91 1.50
C SER A 370 5.86 -12.46 2.93
N PHE A 371 4.94 -12.05 3.81
CA PHE A 371 4.90 -12.56 5.19
C PHE A 371 4.68 -14.08 5.26
N CYS A 372 3.80 -14.61 4.41
CA CYS A 372 3.60 -16.06 4.31
C CYS A 372 4.88 -16.79 3.90
N ALA A 373 5.58 -16.27 2.89
CA ALA A 373 6.84 -16.88 2.45
C ALA A 373 7.91 -16.78 3.54
N LEU A 374 8.10 -15.60 4.12
CA LEU A 374 9.09 -15.36 5.18
C LEU A 374 8.85 -16.23 6.41
N SER A 375 7.58 -16.46 6.80
CA SER A 375 7.25 -17.24 7.98
C SER A 375 7.75 -18.70 7.89
N GLN A 376 7.91 -19.22 6.67
CA GLN A 376 8.34 -20.59 6.42
C GLN A 376 9.85 -20.82 6.58
N TYR A 377 10.67 -19.77 6.64
CA TYR A 377 12.13 -19.87 6.74
C TYR A 377 12.64 -19.35 8.08
N SER A 378 13.73 -19.91 8.56
CA SER A 378 14.46 -19.42 9.72
C SER A 378 15.48 -18.35 9.35
N CYS A 379 16.08 -18.47 8.14
CA CYS A 379 17.14 -17.60 7.64
C CYS A 379 16.71 -16.93 6.33
N ILE A 380 16.87 -15.61 6.26
CA ILE A 380 16.58 -14.81 5.08
C ILE A 380 17.80 -13.96 4.74
N ILE A 381 18.18 -13.88 3.45
CA ILE A 381 19.27 -13.05 2.97
C ILE A 381 18.83 -12.11 1.85
N GLY A 382 19.54 -10.99 1.69
CA GLY A 382 19.29 -10.02 0.61
C GLY A 382 20.22 -8.82 0.72
N GLU A 383 20.00 -7.77 -0.08
CA GLU A 383 20.81 -6.55 -0.02
C GLU A 383 20.10 -5.46 0.81
N ASN A 384 19.12 -4.77 0.21
CA ASN A 384 18.46 -3.58 0.79
C ASN A 384 16.93 -3.62 0.66
N SER A 385 16.34 -4.80 0.46
CA SER A 385 14.89 -4.91 0.28
C SER A 385 14.11 -4.62 1.56
N SER A 386 12.98 -3.93 1.44
CA SER A 386 12.05 -3.71 2.57
C SER A 386 11.50 -5.03 3.13
N VAL A 387 11.50 -6.11 2.36
CA VAL A 387 11.11 -7.46 2.78
C VAL A 387 12.01 -8.00 3.91
N LEU A 388 13.25 -7.54 4.00
CA LEU A 388 14.16 -7.91 5.09
C LEU A 388 13.67 -7.41 6.46
N TYR A 389 12.95 -6.26 6.50
CA TYR A 389 12.32 -5.77 7.74
C TYR A 389 11.08 -6.55 8.11
N GLU A 390 10.29 -6.94 7.10
CA GLU A 390 9.20 -7.87 7.32
C GLU A 390 9.73 -9.17 7.95
N ALA A 391 10.88 -9.66 7.50
CA ALA A 391 11.55 -10.84 8.06
C ALA A 391 12.02 -10.62 9.51
N MET A 392 12.69 -9.50 9.78
CA MET A 392 13.12 -9.14 11.14
C MET A 392 11.93 -9.05 12.10
N SER A 393 10.80 -8.47 11.65
CA SER A 393 9.58 -8.37 12.47
C SER A 393 8.97 -9.73 12.81
N LEU A 394 9.23 -10.75 12.00
CA LEU A 394 8.86 -12.15 12.25
C LEU A 394 9.93 -12.92 13.05
N HIS A 395 10.89 -12.22 13.66
CA HIS A 395 12.01 -12.81 14.41
C HIS A 395 12.83 -13.81 13.58
N LYS A 396 13.01 -13.49 12.27
CA LYS A 396 13.84 -14.29 11.39
C LYS A 396 15.28 -13.79 11.42
N LYS A 397 16.20 -14.71 11.26
CA LYS A 397 17.60 -14.41 11.10
C LYS A 397 17.86 -13.79 9.74
N VAL A 398 18.31 -12.54 9.70
CA VAL A 398 18.48 -11.77 8.48
C VAL A 398 19.94 -11.49 8.19
N GLY A 399 20.42 -11.91 7.02
CA GLY A 399 21.73 -11.62 6.47
C GLY A 399 21.66 -10.58 5.37
N ARG A 400 22.50 -9.55 5.44
CA ARG A 400 22.61 -8.50 4.43
C ARG A 400 23.90 -8.68 3.65
N ILE A 401 23.78 -9.01 2.36
CA ILE A 401 24.93 -9.29 1.48
C ILE A 401 25.60 -7.98 1.07
N ASN A 402 26.89 -7.85 1.36
CA ASN A 402 27.70 -6.63 1.18
C ASN A 402 29.03 -6.95 0.49
N PHE A 403 29.00 -7.77 -0.56
CA PHE A 403 30.19 -8.12 -1.34
C PHE A 403 29.80 -8.47 -2.78
N ASN A 404 30.78 -8.69 -3.64
CA ASN A 404 30.61 -9.07 -5.04
C ASN A 404 29.74 -8.08 -5.86
N GLY A 405 29.84 -6.77 -5.55
CA GLY A 405 29.08 -5.71 -6.22
C GLY A 405 27.73 -5.39 -5.59
N LEU A 406 27.34 -6.07 -4.50
CA LEU A 406 26.22 -5.71 -3.64
C LEU A 406 26.70 -4.81 -2.52
N GLU A 407 25.93 -3.78 -2.19
CA GLU A 407 26.29 -2.78 -1.18
C GLU A 407 25.17 -2.54 -0.20
N VAL A 408 25.40 -2.81 1.08
CA VAL A 408 24.49 -2.54 2.17
C VAL A 408 24.46 -1.05 2.48
N LYS A 409 23.30 -0.42 2.27
CA LYS A 409 23.06 0.99 2.61
C LYS A 409 22.35 1.07 3.95
N GLU A 410 22.98 1.78 4.90
CA GLU A 410 22.31 2.12 6.15
C GLU A 410 21.48 3.38 5.96
N THR A 411 20.23 3.30 6.26
CA THR A 411 19.30 4.44 6.25
C THR A 411 18.50 4.43 7.54
N ALA A 412 17.74 5.47 7.83
CA ALA A 412 16.82 5.48 8.98
C ALA A 412 15.81 4.32 8.96
N LEU A 413 15.55 3.78 7.77
CA LEU A 413 14.69 2.60 7.53
C LEU A 413 15.46 1.30 7.57
N ILE A 414 16.69 1.32 7.11
CA ILE A 414 17.48 0.13 6.75
C ILE A 414 18.71 0.07 7.68
N HIS A 415 18.48 -0.43 8.86
CA HIS A 415 19.52 -0.76 9.81
C HIS A 415 19.28 -2.17 10.35
N GLY A 416 20.31 -2.79 10.91
CA GLY A 416 20.25 -4.12 11.47
C GLY A 416 20.48 -5.25 10.46
N GLY A 417 20.38 -6.47 10.95
CA GLY A 417 20.78 -7.68 10.23
C GLY A 417 22.29 -7.95 10.27
N PHE A 418 22.66 -9.19 10.03
CA PHE A 418 24.05 -9.61 9.98
C PHE A 418 24.68 -9.22 8.62
N LYS A 419 25.77 -8.44 8.62
CA LYS A 419 26.46 -8.10 7.37
C LYS A 419 27.34 -9.26 6.90
N ILE A 420 27.07 -9.76 5.69
CA ILE A 420 27.87 -10.78 5.00
C ILE A 420 28.79 -10.03 4.03
N ASN A 421 30.04 -9.75 4.46
CA ASN A 421 30.98 -8.96 3.69
C ASN A 421 31.90 -9.80 2.77
N LYS A 422 31.88 -11.11 2.93
CA LYS A 422 32.64 -12.08 2.13
C LYS A 422 31.96 -13.45 2.23
N VAL A 423 32.39 -14.40 1.40
CA VAL A 423 31.80 -15.75 1.31
C VAL A 423 31.83 -16.47 2.67
N GLU A 424 32.96 -16.36 3.41
CA GLU A 424 33.15 -17.05 4.70
C GLU A 424 32.18 -16.56 5.80
N ASP A 425 31.73 -15.32 5.71
CA ASP A 425 30.78 -14.76 6.67
C ASP A 425 29.41 -15.46 6.59
N PHE A 426 29.10 -16.12 5.46
CA PHE A 426 27.85 -16.83 5.29
C PHE A 426 27.73 -18.04 6.24
N GLU A 427 28.80 -18.81 6.42
CA GLU A 427 28.83 -19.90 7.39
C GLU A 427 28.64 -19.38 8.82
N THR A 428 29.33 -18.29 9.15
CA THR A 428 29.16 -17.62 10.45
C THR A 428 27.71 -17.16 10.64
N PHE A 429 27.11 -16.58 9.61
CA PHE A 429 25.71 -16.20 9.63
C PHE A 429 24.81 -17.42 9.87
N MET A 430 25.00 -18.52 9.15
CA MET A 430 24.16 -19.71 9.27
C MET A 430 24.26 -20.37 10.65
N THR A 431 25.44 -20.44 11.24
CA THR A 431 25.70 -21.13 12.51
C THR A 431 25.50 -20.27 13.77
N LYS A 432 25.62 -18.91 13.65
CA LYS A 432 25.41 -18.01 14.78
C LYS A 432 23.95 -18.05 15.27
N PRO A 433 23.70 -18.14 16.60
CA PRO A 433 22.35 -18.04 17.13
C PRO A 433 21.68 -16.72 16.71
N TYR A 434 20.35 -16.73 16.61
CA TYR A 434 19.58 -15.49 16.48
C TYR A 434 19.82 -14.60 17.69
N SER A 435 20.10 -13.31 17.47
CA SER A 435 20.17 -12.32 18.54
C SER A 435 19.13 -11.22 18.29
N ASP A 436 18.39 -10.85 19.33
CA ASP A 436 17.40 -9.77 19.27
C ASP A 436 18.00 -8.35 19.14
N GLU A 437 19.33 -8.21 19.08
CA GLU A 437 20.04 -6.94 19.07
C GLU A 437 19.77 -6.04 17.86
N ASN A 438 19.08 -6.58 16.84
CA ASN A 438 18.78 -5.84 15.61
C ASN A 438 17.27 -5.66 15.43
N ASP A 439 16.64 -5.08 16.40
CA ASP A 439 15.19 -5.05 16.53
C ASP A 439 14.50 -4.08 15.58
N SER A 440 13.96 -4.62 14.49
CA SER A 440 12.91 -3.93 13.71
C SER A 440 11.51 -4.08 14.37
N LYS A 441 11.44 -4.49 15.66
CA LYS A 441 10.18 -4.66 16.40
C LYS A 441 9.31 -3.42 16.30
N GLU A 442 9.92 -2.24 16.27
CA GLU A 442 9.22 -0.98 16.17
C GLU A 442 8.56 -0.72 14.82
N LEU A 443 9.03 -1.36 13.71
CA LEU A 443 8.40 -1.21 12.38
C LEU A 443 7.07 -1.96 12.27
N TYR A 444 7.03 -3.20 12.79
CA TYR A 444 5.87 -4.07 12.75
C TYR A 444 5.66 -4.69 14.11
N SER A 445 5.15 -3.93 15.06
CA SER A 445 4.81 -4.45 16.39
C SER A 445 3.63 -5.40 16.33
N ASP A 446 3.50 -6.26 17.35
CA ASP A 446 2.34 -7.11 17.51
C ASP A 446 1.07 -6.29 17.69
N PHE A 447 -0.08 -6.85 17.33
CA PHE A 447 -1.36 -6.16 17.46
C PHE A 447 -1.67 -5.84 18.90
N LYS A 448 -2.04 -4.57 19.15
CA LYS A 448 -2.32 -4.00 20.46
C LYS A 448 -3.81 -3.68 20.57
N ILE A 449 -4.61 -4.63 21.01
CA ILE A 449 -6.07 -4.51 21.07
C ILE A 449 -6.53 -3.33 21.93
N GLU A 450 -5.83 -3.02 23.04
CA GLU A 450 -6.19 -1.91 23.91
C GLU A 450 -6.05 -0.55 23.21
N ASN A 451 -5.01 -0.38 22.38
CA ASN A 451 -4.83 0.82 21.58
C ASN A 451 -5.91 0.95 20.49
N PHE A 452 -6.36 -0.17 19.95
CA PHE A 452 -7.50 -0.20 19.03
C PHE A 452 -8.80 0.17 19.76
N LYS A 453 -9.09 -0.46 20.90
CA LYS A 453 -10.29 -0.21 21.71
C LYS A 453 -10.38 1.22 22.23
N SER A 454 -9.25 1.89 22.48
CA SER A 454 -9.23 3.28 22.94
C SER A 454 -9.87 4.28 21.97
N ILE A 455 -10.11 3.86 20.71
CA ILE A 455 -10.71 4.68 19.65
C ILE A 455 -12.18 4.28 19.38
N LEU A 456 -12.59 3.11 19.83
CA LEU A 456 -13.97 2.64 19.65
C LEU A 456 -14.98 3.33 20.57
#